data_b66fcfe7504135709765ad49bcdeac5a
#
_entry.id   b66fcfe7504135709765ad49bcdeac5a
#
_cell.length_a   1.000
_cell.length_b   1.000
_cell.length_c   1.000
_cell.angle_alpha   90.00
_cell.angle_beta   90.00
_cell.angle_gamma   90.00
#
_symmetry.space_group_name_H-M   'P 1'
#
loop_
_entity.id
_entity.type
_entity.pdbx_description
1 polymer ?
#
loop_
_entity_poly.entity_id
_entity_poly.type
_entity_poly.pdbx_seq_one_letter_code
_entity_poly.pdbx_strand_id
1 'polypeptide(L)'
;MQIRNPRTGKFDFDLVEFSAEQVQQVAADLRQHQADWWQSGLEYRITQLQLFAAEIVKVKHELVKAVAEDTGRWSESEIEVDSLVQTINRWCNDSPKLLEVAPARSASIPFLEIQQQYYPFQLVGVVSPWNFPLLLSFVDAIPALLAGCAILIKPSEVTSRFVKVLANVLAKVPHLQNVLAVVTGAGEAGQAVTNNVDILCFTGSVATGRRVGELCAKLFIPAFLELGGKDAAIVCADADLDIASSAICWGSMVNAGQSCMSIERVYVDSRVAKEFKQLLVEKVSKLRHNYPTITTGEVGPVISDKQIAVIEQQFADAKQKNARFLCGGEVVNLGGGTYCQPTVIDNITAEMLIATEETFAPVLVIEEFTSEQEAVTLANNSKYGLSGAVFSQDIAKAHAIANQLIVGGVSINDAALTGFVHEAEKQSFGLSGLGGSRMGAESIRRFIRKKALLTNTGVRSPWWF
;
A
#
# COMPACT_ATOMS: atom_id res chain seq x y z
N MET A 1 -0.07 -14.97 -20.55
CA MET A 1 0.88 -13.85 -20.48
C MET A 1 2.22 -14.30 -19.94
N GLN A 2 3.30 -13.58 -20.30
CA GLN A 2 4.66 -13.89 -19.85
C GLN A 2 5.12 -12.89 -18.77
N ILE A 3 5.76 -13.40 -17.72
CA ILE A 3 6.29 -12.60 -16.61
C ILE A 3 7.81 -12.46 -16.80
N ARG A 4 8.29 -11.21 -16.69
CA ARG A 4 9.71 -10.88 -16.79
C ARG A 4 10.39 -11.04 -15.43
N ASN A 5 11.56 -11.64 -15.44
CA ASN A 5 12.46 -11.62 -14.29
C ASN A 5 13.31 -10.32 -14.32
N PRO A 6 13.17 -9.41 -13.37
CA PRO A 6 13.83 -8.11 -13.44
C PRO A 6 15.36 -8.20 -13.25
N ARG A 7 15.89 -9.31 -12.73
CA ARG A 7 17.34 -9.52 -12.57
C ARG A 7 18.03 -9.97 -13.84
N THR A 8 17.30 -10.61 -14.75
CA THR A 8 17.86 -11.18 -15.97
C THR A 8 17.32 -10.53 -17.23
N GLY A 9 16.26 -9.73 -17.10
CA GLY A 9 15.54 -9.15 -18.25
C GLY A 9 14.75 -10.15 -19.09
N LYS A 10 14.77 -11.44 -18.73
CA LYS A 10 14.15 -12.52 -19.52
C LYS A 10 12.70 -12.74 -19.09
N PHE A 11 11.86 -13.06 -20.05
CA PHE A 11 10.53 -13.61 -19.83
C PHE A 11 10.67 -15.13 -19.61
N ASP A 12 10.55 -15.60 -18.40
CA ASP A 12 10.90 -16.96 -17.98
C ASP A 12 9.77 -17.68 -17.23
N PHE A 13 8.57 -17.09 -17.20
CA PHE A 13 7.40 -17.69 -16.55
C PHE A 13 6.12 -17.37 -17.32
N ASP A 14 5.28 -18.40 -17.51
CA ASP A 14 3.99 -18.27 -18.19
C ASP A 14 2.85 -18.40 -17.19
N LEU A 15 1.87 -17.49 -17.28
CA LEU A 15 0.60 -17.55 -16.57
C LEU A 15 -0.58 -17.52 -17.54
N VAL A 16 -1.66 -18.19 -17.15
CA VAL A 16 -2.94 -18.09 -17.85
C VAL A 16 -3.46 -16.66 -17.72
N GLU A 17 -3.99 -16.12 -18.79
CA GLU A 17 -4.67 -14.82 -18.81
C GLU A 17 -6.17 -15.07 -18.87
N PHE A 18 -6.92 -14.45 -17.95
CA PHE A 18 -8.36 -14.58 -17.89
C PHE A 18 -9.03 -13.60 -18.85
N SER A 19 -9.97 -14.08 -19.67
CA SER A 19 -10.82 -13.22 -20.46
C SER A 19 -11.87 -12.52 -19.58
N ALA A 20 -12.53 -11.48 -20.11
CA ALA A 20 -13.60 -10.77 -19.40
C ALA A 20 -14.75 -11.71 -19.01
N GLU A 21 -15.13 -12.64 -19.89
CA GLU A 21 -16.16 -13.66 -19.65
C GLU A 21 -15.75 -14.65 -18.54
N GLN A 22 -14.48 -15.06 -18.51
CA GLN A 22 -13.97 -15.91 -17.46
C GLN A 22 -13.95 -15.19 -16.09
N VAL A 23 -13.57 -13.92 -16.06
CA VAL A 23 -13.64 -13.09 -14.84
C VAL A 23 -15.08 -12.96 -14.38
N GLN A 24 -16.03 -12.73 -15.28
CA GLN A 24 -17.46 -12.67 -14.96
C GLN A 24 -17.98 -13.99 -14.38
N GLN A 25 -17.58 -15.13 -14.95
CA GLN A 25 -17.98 -16.43 -14.42
C GLN A 25 -17.43 -16.67 -13.01
N VAL A 26 -16.13 -16.37 -12.77
CA VAL A 26 -15.53 -16.46 -11.43
C VAL A 26 -16.27 -15.56 -10.43
N ALA A 27 -16.62 -14.33 -10.83
CA ALA A 27 -17.38 -13.43 -9.97
C ALA A 27 -18.78 -13.98 -9.63
N ALA A 28 -19.46 -14.58 -10.60
CA ALA A 28 -20.76 -15.22 -10.39
C ALA A 28 -20.67 -16.39 -9.41
N ASP A 29 -19.66 -17.25 -9.56
CA ASP A 29 -19.41 -18.39 -8.68
C ASP A 29 -19.14 -17.94 -7.24
N LEU A 30 -18.30 -16.93 -7.05
CA LEU A 30 -18.03 -16.34 -5.73
C LEU A 30 -19.30 -15.81 -5.05
N ARG A 31 -20.17 -15.15 -5.81
CA ARG A 31 -21.44 -14.61 -5.29
C ARG A 31 -22.38 -15.70 -4.80
N GLN A 32 -22.40 -16.86 -5.45
CA GLN A 32 -23.25 -17.99 -5.03
C GLN A 32 -22.90 -18.49 -3.64
N HIS A 33 -21.62 -18.45 -3.24
CA HIS A 33 -21.13 -18.97 -1.97
C HIS A 33 -21.05 -17.91 -0.86
N GLN A 34 -21.18 -16.62 -1.18
CA GLN A 34 -21.00 -15.54 -0.21
C GLN A 34 -22.04 -15.56 0.91
N ALA A 35 -23.30 -15.88 0.62
CA ALA A 35 -24.35 -15.92 1.63
C ALA A 35 -24.06 -16.96 2.70
N ASP A 36 -23.62 -18.15 2.31
CA ASP A 36 -23.25 -19.25 3.23
C ASP A 36 -22.01 -18.86 4.05
N TRP A 37 -21.03 -18.19 3.42
CA TRP A 37 -19.85 -17.68 4.09
C TRP A 37 -20.21 -16.66 5.19
N TRP A 38 -21.11 -15.72 4.90
CA TRP A 38 -21.56 -14.76 5.90
C TRP A 38 -22.35 -15.42 7.02
N GLN A 39 -23.30 -16.31 6.68
CA GLN A 39 -24.16 -17.02 7.65
C GLN A 39 -23.39 -18.00 8.52
N SER A 40 -22.21 -18.49 8.09
CA SER A 40 -21.37 -19.37 8.90
C SER A 40 -20.86 -18.76 10.21
N GLY A 41 -20.95 -17.44 10.34
CA GLY A 41 -20.52 -16.70 11.54
C GLY A 41 -19.03 -16.34 11.54
N LEU A 42 -18.68 -15.37 12.39
CA LEU A 42 -17.30 -14.81 12.43
C LEU A 42 -16.28 -15.85 12.91
N GLU A 43 -16.60 -16.64 13.93
CA GLU A 43 -15.74 -17.70 14.49
C GLU A 43 -15.30 -18.70 13.43
N TYR A 44 -16.25 -19.09 12.57
CA TYR A 44 -15.96 -19.99 11.46
C TYR A 44 -15.01 -19.36 10.44
N ARG A 45 -15.25 -18.10 10.07
CA ARG A 45 -14.38 -17.36 9.14
C ARG A 45 -12.97 -17.20 9.68
N ILE A 46 -12.83 -16.91 10.98
CA ILE A 46 -11.55 -16.88 11.69
C ILE A 46 -10.83 -18.23 11.55
N THR A 47 -11.53 -19.34 11.83
CA THR A 47 -10.95 -20.69 11.71
C THR A 47 -10.41 -20.96 10.30
N GLN A 48 -11.16 -20.60 9.25
CA GLN A 48 -10.72 -20.81 7.86
C GLN A 48 -9.50 -19.95 7.51
N LEU A 49 -9.42 -18.71 7.99
CA LEU A 49 -8.26 -17.85 7.77
C LEU A 49 -7.03 -18.30 8.55
N GLN A 50 -7.20 -18.84 9.76
CA GLN A 50 -6.09 -19.45 10.52
C GLN A 50 -5.56 -20.71 9.81
N LEU A 51 -6.42 -21.53 9.23
CA LEU A 51 -6.01 -22.67 8.38
C LEU A 51 -5.23 -22.16 7.15
N PHE A 52 -5.70 -21.10 6.50
CA PHE A 52 -5.00 -20.49 5.38
C PHE A 52 -3.62 -19.99 5.77
N ALA A 53 -3.48 -19.29 6.90
CA ALA A 53 -2.18 -18.86 7.44
C ALA A 53 -1.25 -20.06 7.70
N ALA A 54 -1.77 -21.13 8.27
CA ALA A 54 -0.99 -22.34 8.53
C ALA A 54 -0.50 -23.01 7.23
N GLU A 55 -1.32 -23.03 6.17
CA GLU A 55 -0.90 -23.56 4.86
C GLU A 55 0.14 -22.65 4.18
N ILE A 56 0.04 -21.32 4.32
CA ILE A 56 1.06 -20.37 3.84
C ILE A 56 2.41 -20.65 4.50
N VAL A 57 2.43 -20.85 5.82
CA VAL A 57 3.68 -21.14 6.56
C VAL A 57 4.38 -22.40 6.02
N LYS A 58 3.62 -23.44 5.65
CA LYS A 58 4.18 -24.70 5.11
C LYS A 58 4.90 -24.51 3.78
N VAL A 59 4.47 -23.55 2.98
CA VAL A 59 5.03 -23.25 1.64
C VAL A 59 5.76 -21.90 1.60
N LYS A 60 6.15 -21.37 2.78
CA LYS A 60 6.81 -20.05 2.88
C LYS A 60 7.96 -19.89 1.91
N HIS A 61 8.87 -20.87 1.85
CA HIS A 61 10.03 -20.78 0.97
C HIS A 61 9.66 -20.70 -0.52
N GLU A 62 8.64 -21.44 -0.94
CA GLU A 62 8.16 -21.41 -2.33
C GLU A 62 7.52 -20.07 -2.68
N LEU A 63 6.74 -19.49 -1.76
CA LEU A 63 6.16 -18.15 -1.92
C LEU A 63 7.24 -17.07 -1.97
N VAL A 64 8.19 -17.10 -1.04
CA VAL A 64 9.33 -16.16 -1.02
C VAL A 64 10.08 -16.23 -2.33
N LYS A 65 10.39 -17.45 -2.82
CA LYS A 65 11.08 -17.65 -4.10
C LYS A 65 10.27 -17.06 -5.27
N ALA A 66 8.97 -17.33 -5.35
CA ALA A 66 8.12 -16.82 -6.43
C ALA A 66 8.05 -15.28 -6.42
N VAL A 67 7.90 -14.64 -5.25
CA VAL A 67 7.90 -13.19 -5.11
C VAL A 67 9.29 -12.62 -5.46
N ALA A 68 10.36 -13.24 -4.97
CA ALA A 68 11.73 -12.80 -5.21
C ALA A 68 12.15 -12.90 -6.68
N GLU A 69 11.67 -13.90 -7.42
CA GLU A 69 11.92 -14.03 -8.86
C GLU A 69 11.25 -12.91 -9.67
N ASP A 70 10.07 -12.42 -9.22
CA ASP A 70 9.36 -11.33 -9.87
C ASP A 70 9.85 -9.94 -9.45
N THR A 71 10.33 -9.80 -8.22
CA THR A 71 10.72 -8.49 -7.66
C THR A 71 12.23 -8.27 -7.63
N GLY A 72 13.01 -9.33 -7.79
CA GLY A 72 14.47 -9.26 -7.77
C GLY A 72 15.07 -9.04 -6.38
N ARG A 73 14.33 -9.27 -5.28
CA ARG A 73 14.76 -9.02 -3.89
C ARG A 73 14.33 -10.17 -2.98
N TRP A 74 15.24 -10.62 -2.11
CA TRP A 74 14.97 -11.76 -1.23
C TRP A 74 14.41 -11.35 0.13
N SER A 75 15.09 -10.43 0.81
CA SER A 75 14.72 -10.04 2.19
C SER A 75 13.34 -9.44 2.28
N GLU A 76 12.97 -8.54 1.36
CA GLU A 76 11.64 -7.95 1.31
C GLU A 76 10.57 -8.99 0.95
N SER A 77 10.92 -9.99 0.14
CA SER A 77 10.00 -11.09 -0.16
C SER A 77 9.73 -11.97 1.07
N GLU A 78 10.73 -12.19 1.93
CA GLU A 78 10.53 -12.86 3.23
C GLU A 78 9.61 -12.02 4.13
N ILE A 79 9.86 -10.71 4.21
CA ILE A 79 9.02 -9.77 4.97
C ILE A 79 7.57 -9.80 4.46
N GLU A 80 7.34 -9.82 3.15
CA GLU A 80 5.98 -9.88 2.58
C GLU A 80 5.21 -11.13 3.01
N VAL A 81 5.84 -12.31 2.95
CA VAL A 81 5.19 -13.56 3.34
C VAL A 81 4.92 -13.58 4.84
N ASP A 82 5.87 -13.16 5.67
CA ASP A 82 5.69 -13.08 7.12
C ASP A 82 4.62 -12.05 7.51
N SER A 83 4.61 -10.89 6.86
CA SER A 83 3.62 -9.83 7.07
C SER A 83 2.21 -10.27 6.68
N LEU A 84 2.05 -11.10 5.64
CA LEU A 84 0.76 -11.67 5.30
C LEU A 84 0.23 -12.56 6.43
N VAL A 85 1.05 -13.45 6.96
CA VAL A 85 0.68 -14.34 8.08
C VAL A 85 0.34 -13.51 9.33
N GLN A 86 1.15 -12.51 9.64
CA GLN A 86 0.91 -11.59 10.77
C GLN A 86 -0.41 -10.80 10.58
N THR A 87 -0.68 -10.32 9.36
CA THR A 87 -1.91 -9.60 9.02
C THR A 87 -3.14 -10.49 9.23
N ILE A 88 -3.10 -11.76 8.79
CA ILE A 88 -4.19 -12.71 9.02
C ILE A 88 -4.43 -12.88 10.52
N ASN A 89 -3.37 -13.18 11.28
CA ASN A 89 -3.48 -13.43 12.73
C ASN A 89 -4.00 -12.20 13.48
N ARG A 90 -3.50 -11.02 13.17
CA ARG A 90 -3.97 -9.76 13.77
C ARG A 90 -5.46 -9.54 13.51
N TRP A 91 -5.91 -9.62 12.27
CA TRP A 91 -7.31 -9.44 11.93
C TRP A 91 -8.23 -10.51 12.55
N CYS A 92 -7.76 -11.75 12.65
CA CYS A 92 -8.50 -12.80 13.38
C CYS A 92 -8.67 -12.46 14.86
N ASN A 93 -7.67 -11.85 15.49
CA ASN A 93 -7.74 -11.45 16.90
C ASN A 93 -8.62 -10.21 17.10
N ASP A 94 -8.55 -9.22 16.20
CA ASP A 94 -9.18 -7.92 16.39
C ASP A 94 -10.65 -7.89 15.91
N SER A 95 -10.99 -8.70 14.91
CA SER A 95 -12.31 -8.66 14.26
C SER A 95 -13.50 -8.91 15.19
N PRO A 96 -13.44 -9.77 16.25
CA PRO A 96 -14.57 -9.95 17.16
C PRO A 96 -15.00 -8.64 17.81
N LYS A 97 -14.04 -7.85 18.30
CA LYS A 97 -14.30 -6.55 18.92
C LYS A 97 -14.73 -5.49 17.90
N LEU A 98 -14.11 -5.50 16.71
CA LEU A 98 -14.33 -4.48 15.67
C LEU A 98 -15.67 -4.64 14.94
N LEU A 99 -16.19 -5.87 14.85
CA LEU A 99 -17.46 -6.20 14.22
C LEU A 99 -18.61 -6.39 15.22
N GLU A 100 -18.36 -6.15 16.52
CA GLU A 100 -19.40 -6.21 17.52
C GLU A 100 -20.53 -5.23 17.21
N VAL A 101 -21.77 -5.72 17.25
CA VAL A 101 -22.96 -4.91 17.06
C VAL A 101 -23.43 -4.41 18.41
N ALA A 102 -23.52 -3.09 18.56
CA ALA A 102 -24.04 -2.51 19.80
C ALA A 102 -25.48 -2.97 20.05
N PRO A 103 -25.83 -3.22 21.34
CA PRO A 103 -27.20 -3.59 21.70
C PRO A 103 -28.22 -2.51 21.32
N ALA A 104 -29.48 -2.91 21.22
CA ALA A 104 -30.58 -1.96 21.02
C ALA A 104 -30.59 -0.90 22.14
N ARG A 105 -30.87 0.34 21.78
CA ARG A 105 -30.93 1.48 22.71
C ARG A 105 -32.12 2.38 22.42
N SER A 106 -32.57 3.11 23.41
CA SER A 106 -33.62 4.12 23.24
C SER A 106 -33.17 5.23 22.31
N ALA A 107 -34.07 5.70 21.45
CA ALA A 107 -33.88 6.89 20.61
C ALA A 107 -34.11 8.20 21.43
N SER A 108 -33.83 9.34 20.79
CA SER A 108 -34.20 10.65 21.34
C SER A 108 -35.72 10.88 21.38
N ILE A 109 -36.47 10.17 20.55
CA ILE A 109 -37.94 10.20 20.56
C ILE A 109 -38.41 9.11 21.54
N PRO A 110 -39.23 9.44 22.53
CA PRO A 110 -39.77 8.46 23.50
C PRO A 110 -40.47 7.30 22.79
N PHE A 111 -40.39 6.09 23.33
CA PHE A 111 -40.96 4.84 22.83
C PHE A 111 -40.42 4.39 21.45
N LEU A 112 -39.32 4.97 21.00
CA LEU A 112 -38.57 4.41 19.87
C LEU A 112 -37.28 3.76 20.30
N GLU A 113 -36.99 2.60 19.78
CA GLU A 113 -35.70 1.90 19.93
C GLU A 113 -34.94 1.88 18.60
N ILE A 114 -33.61 1.98 18.73
CA ILE A 114 -32.66 1.90 17.61
C ILE A 114 -31.86 0.63 17.76
N GLN A 115 -31.83 -0.20 16.75
CA GLN A 115 -30.90 -1.31 16.61
C GLN A 115 -30.10 -1.15 15.30
N GLN A 116 -28.79 -1.37 15.38
CA GLN A 116 -27.92 -1.38 14.22
C GLN A 116 -27.73 -2.81 13.74
N GLN A 117 -27.74 -3.04 12.43
CA GLN A 117 -27.33 -4.30 11.81
C GLN A 117 -26.23 -4.04 10.80
N TYR A 118 -25.35 -5.03 10.61
CA TYR A 118 -24.26 -4.99 9.65
C TYR A 118 -24.53 -5.99 8.51
N TYR A 119 -24.33 -5.53 7.29
CA TYR A 119 -24.44 -6.33 6.08
C TYR A 119 -23.15 -6.20 5.28
N PRO A 120 -22.42 -7.29 4.99
CA PRO A 120 -21.25 -7.23 4.14
C PRO A 120 -21.64 -6.85 2.71
N PHE A 121 -20.70 -6.29 1.97
CA PHE A 121 -20.79 -6.29 0.51
C PHE A 121 -20.71 -7.74 0.04
N GLN A 122 -21.40 -8.08 -1.05
CA GLN A 122 -21.41 -9.44 -1.52
C GLN A 122 -20.07 -9.82 -2.14
N LEU A 123 -19.51 -8.99 -3.02
CA LEU A 123 -18.25 -9.24 -3.69
C LEU A 123 -17.37 -8.00 -3.69
N VAL A 124 -16.17 -8.13 -3.14
CA VAL A 124 -15.12 -7.11 -3.11
C VAL A 124 -14.08 -7.42 -4.18
N GLY A 125 -13.76 -6.43 -5.01
CA GLY A 125 -12.63 -6.49 -5.93
C GLY A 125 -11.37 -5.92 -5.28
N VAL A 126 -10.23 -6.58 -5.50
CA VAL A 126 -8.91 -6.07 -5.12
C VAL A 126 -8.03 -6.08 -6.35
N VAL A 127 -7.58 -4.90 -6.79
CA VAL A 127 -6.59 -4.76 -7.87
C VAL A 127 -5.31 -4.21 -7.26
N SER A 128 -4.27 -5.05 -7.24
CA SER A 128 -3.04 -4.78 -6.51
C SER A 128 -1.84 -4.47 -7.41
N PRO A 129 -0.83 -3.74 -6.89
CA PRO A 129 0.33 -3.29 -7.64
C PRO A 129 1.44 -4.36 -7.71
N TRP A 130 2.55 -3.99 -8.35
CA TRP A 130 3.68 -4.87 -8.57
C TRP A 130 4.80 -4.78 -7.52
N ASN A 131 4.80 -3.76 -6.66
CA ASN A 131 5.94 -3.47 -5.77
C ASN A 131 5.96 -4.31 -4.47
N PHE A 132 4.80 -4.66 -3.93
CA PHE A 132 4.61 -5.62 -2.83
C PHE A 132 3.45 -6.54 -3.18
N PRO A 133 3.65 -7.42 -4.19
CA PRO A 133 2.55 -8.07 -4.90
C PRO A 133 1.71 -9.01 -4.05
N LEU A 134 2.34 -9.77 -3.15
CA LEU A 134 1.64 -10.69 -2.27
C LEU A 134 0.91 -9.95 -1.16
N LEU A 135 1.62 -9.10 -0.41
CA LEU A 135 1.04 -8.40 0.74
C LEU A 135 -0.11 -7.48 0.33
N LEU A 136 0.08 -6.66 -0.72
CA LEU A 136 -0.94 -5.71 -1.16
C LEU A 136 -2.13 -6.36 -1.87
N SER A 137 -2.01 -7.62 -2.30
CA SER A 137 -3.16 -8.41 -2.76
C SER A 137 -4.09 -8.81 -1.60
N PHE A 138 -3.57 -8.91 -0.38
CA PHE A 138 -4.32 -9.46 0.76
C PHE A 138 -4.65 -8.45 1.85
N VAL A 139 -3.99 -7.30 1.89
CA VAL A 139 -4.19 -6.29 2.95
C VAL A 139 -5.65 -5.84 3.06
N ASP A 140 -6.37 -5.76 1.95
CA ASP A 140 -7.80 -5.46 1.88
C ASP A 140 -8.66 -6.71 1.92
N ALA A 141 -8.19 -7.81 1.35
CA ALA A 141 -8.94 -9.06 1.22
C ALA A 141 -9.21 -9.72 2.58
N ILE A 142 -8.22 -9.74 3.50
CA ILE A 142 -8.36 -10.40 4.80
C ILE A 142 -9.46 -9.75 5.66
N PRO A 143 -9.48 -8.44 5.91
CA PRO A 143 -10.57 -7.82 6.67
C PRO A 143 -11.93 -7.94 5.97
N ALA A 144 -11.98 -7.92 4.64
CA ALA A 144 -13.22 -8.09 3.89
C ALA A 144 -13.80 -9.53 4.03
N LEU A 145 -12.94 -10.57 4.00
CA LEU A 145 -13.34 -11.95 4.26
C LEU A 145 -13.91 -12.12 5.68
N LEU A 146 -13.27 -11.51 6.69
CA LEU A 146 -13.75 -11.53 8.07
C LEU A 146 -15.07 -10.75 8.21
N ALA A 147 -15.26 -9.67 7.47
CA ALA A 147 -16.54 -8.96 7.41
C ALA A 147 -17.66 -9.81 6.78
N GLY A 148 -17.33 -10.88 6.05
CA GLY A 148 -18.28 -11.81 5.43
C GLY A 148 -18.47 -11.61 3.93
N CYS A 149 -17.56 -10.86 3.27
CA CYS A 149 -17.56 -10.68 1.81
C CYS A 149 -16.91 -11.86 1.10
N ALA A 150 -17.28 -12.09 -0.15
CA ALA A 150 -16.46 -12.82 -1.11
C ALA A 150 -15.45 -11.87 -1.77
N ILE A 151 -14.33 -12.40 -2.26
CA ILE A 151 -13.19 -11.62 -2.74
C ILE A 151 -12.75 -12.08 -4.13
N LEU A 152 -12.55 -11.12 -5.03
CA LEU A 152 -11.96 -11.32 -6.34
C LEU A 152 -10.69 -10.47 -6.46
N ILE A 153 -9.52 -11.11 -6.45
CA ILE A 153 -8.22 -10.46 -6.53
C ILE A 153 -7.69 -10.49 -7.95
N LYS A 154 -7.17 -9.37 -8.43
CA LYS A 154 -6.35 -9.27 -9.64
C LYS A 154 -5.01 -8.64 -9.30
N PRO A 155 -3.94 -9.41 -9.10
CA PRO A 155 -2.59 -8.88 -8.91
C PRO A 155 -2.07 -8.25 -10.19
N SER A 156 -1.02 -7.45 -10.05
CA SER A 156 -0.33 -6.88 -11.23
C SER A 156 0.20 -7.99 -12.15
N GLU A 157 0.07 -7.79 -13.43
CA GLU A 157 0.64 -8.64 -14.47
C GLU A 157 2.18 -8.68 -14.45
N VAL A 158 2.81 -7.76 -13.75
CA VAL A 158 4.28 -7.64 -13.68
C VAL A 158 4.87 -8.66 -12.70
N THR A 159 4.16 -8.98 -11.61
CA THR A 159 4.71 -9.75 -10.47
C THR A 159 3.68 -10.73 -9.92
N SER A 160 3.25 -11.69 -10.71
CA SER A 160 2.16 -12.61 -10.35
C SER A 160 2.54 -14.10 -10.30
N ARG A 161 3.83 -14.48 -10.25
CA ARG A 161 4.28 -15.88 -10.10
C ARG A 161 3.72 -16.55 -8.84
N PHE A 162 3.60 -15.80 -7.75
CA PHE A 162 3.09 -16.30 -6.48
C PHE A 162 1.69 -16.91 -6.60
N VAL A 163 0.89 -16.50 -7.59
CA VAL A 163 -0.49 -16.98 -7.82
C VAL A 163 -0.51 -18.50 -8.00
N LYS A 164 0.50 -19.09 -8.66
CA LYS A 164 0.58 -20.55 -8.85
C LYS A 164 0.77 -21.29 -7.53
N VAL A 165 1.62 -20.78 -6.65
CA VAL A 165 1.84 -21.36 -5.32
C VAL A 165 0.60 -21.17 -4.46
N LEU A 166 0.01 -19.97 -4.50
CA LEU A 166 -1.19 -19.61 -3.76
C LEU A 166 -2.40 -20.48 -4.14
N ALA A 167 -2.57 -20.82 -5.40
CA ALA A 167 -3.65 -21.72 -5.85
C ALA A 167 -3.57 -23.09 -5.15
N ASN A 168 -2.36 -23.63 -4.97
CA ASN A 168 -2.16 -24.89 -4.23
C ASN A 168 -2.47 -24.76 -2.73
N VAL A 169 -2.24 -23.57 -2.15
CA VAL A 169 -2.61 -23.27 -0.75
C VAL A 169 -4.13 -23.22 -0.60
N LEU A 170 -4.81 -22.48 -1.48
CA LEU A 170 -6.26 -22.33 -1.46
C LEU A 170 -6.99 -23.66 -1.65
N ALA A 171 -6.47 -24.54 -2.50
CA ALA A 171 -7.04 -25.88 -2.70
C ALA A 171 -7.06 -26.74 -1.41
N LYS A 172 -6.23 -26.41 -0.41
CA LYS A 172 -6.22 -27.08 0.91
C LYS A 172 -7.20 -26.47 1.91
N VAL A 173 -7.82 -25.34 1.57
CA VAL A 173 -8.84 -24.64 2.39
C VAL A 173 -10.09 -24.42 1.54
N PRO A 174 -10.83 -25.48 1.20
CA PRO A 174 -11.89 -25.44 0.18
C PRO A 174 -13.02 -24.47 0.51
N HIS A 175 -13.36 -24.27 1.78
CA HIS A 175 -14.39 -23.30 2.16
C HIS A 175 -13.95 -21.85 1.91
N LEU A 176 -12.66 -21.55 2.05
CA LEU A 176 -12.10 -20.24 1.68
C LEU A 176 -11.99 -20.10 0.15
N GLN A 177 -11.62 -21.16 -0.55
CA GLN A 177 -11.54 -21.17 -2.01
C GLN A 177 -12.88 -20.85 -2.70
N ASN A 178 -14.01 -21.21 -2.07
CA ASN A 178 -15.35 -20.89 -2.60
C ASN A 178 -15.67 -19.38 -2.59
N VAL A 179 -14.97 -18.59 -1.76
CA VAL A 179 -15.22 -17.15 -1.58
C VAL A 179 -14.01 -16.27 -1.84
N LEU A 180 -12.89 -16.86 -2.25
CA LEU A 180 -11.65 -16.13 -2.57
C LEU A 180 -11.05 -16.69 -3.86
N ALA A 181 -11.02 -15.87 -4.89
CA ALA A 181 -10.39 -16.23 -6.16
C ALA A 181 -9.36 -15.19 -6.59
N VAL A 182 -8.35 -15.65 -7.32
CA VAL A 182 -7.32 -14.81 -7.93
C VAL A 182 -7.36 -15.01 -9.44
N VAL A 183 -7.56 -13.93 -10.18
CA VAL A 183 -7.53 -13.90 -11.64
C VAL A 183 -6.31 -13.12 -12.13
N THR A 184 -5.69 -13.60 -13.19
CA THR A 184 -4.49 -13.00 -13.80
C THR A 184 -4.82 -12.40 -15.15
N GLY A 185 -4.12 -11.35 -15.52
CA GLY A 185 -4.31 -10.61 -16.77
C GLY A 185 -3.91 -9.15 -16.64
N ALA A 186 -3.89 -8.45 -17.76
CA ALA A 186 -3.53 -7.04 -17.85
C ALA A 186 -4.71 -6.11 -17.51
N GLY A 187 -4.73 -4.90 -18.11
CA GLY A 187 -5.74 -3.89 -17.82
C GLY A 187 -7.19 -4.31 -18.11
N GLU A 188 -7.41 -5.15 -19.13
CA GLU A 188 -8.75 -5.66 -19.47
C GLU A 188 -9.32 -6.55 -18.37
N ALA A 189 -8.50 -7.43 -17.78
CA ALA A 189 -8.91 -8.23 -16.63
C ALA A 189 -9.22 -7.34 -15.41
N GLY A 190 -8.44 -6.26 -15.18
CA GLY A 190 -8.73 -5.27 -14.13
C GLY A 190 -10.05 -4.54 -14.34
N GLN A 191 -10.37 -4.17 -15.58
CA GLN A 191 -11.66 -3.59 -15.93
C GLN A 191 -12.81 -4.60 -15.76
N ALA A 192 -12.59 -5.86 -16.14
CA ALA A 192 -13.57 -6.93 -15.95
C ALA A 192 -13.85 -7.18 -14.46
N VAL A 193 -12.82 -7.19 -13.60
CA VAL A 193 -13.00 -7.25 -12.14
C VAL A 193 -13.86 -6.08 -11.67
N THR A 194 -13.53 -4.84 -12.05
CA THR A 194 -14.26 -3.64 -11.63
C THR A 194 -15.74 -3.70 -12.04
N ASN A 195 -16.05 -4.21 -13.24
CA ASN A 195 -17.40 -4.34 -13.74
C ASN A 195 -18.26 -5.39 -13.00
N ASN A 196 -17.66 -6.30 -12.25
CA ASN A 196 -18.35 -7.42 -11.65
C ASN A 196 -18.40 -7.41 -10.11
N VAL A 197 -17.93 -6.35 -9.45
CA VAL A 197 -17.85 -6.25 -7.98
C VAL A 197 -18.78 -5.16 -7.43
N ASP A 198 -19.03 -5.18 -6.12
CA ASP A 198 -19.91 -4.20 -5.44
C ASP A 198 -19.10 -3.09 -4.76
N ILE A 199 -17.81 -3.24 -4.66
CA ILE A 199 -16.83 -2.32 -4.06
C ILE A 199 -15.46 -2.67 -4.58
N LEU A 200 -14.62 -1.69 -4.84
CA LEU A 200 -13.27 -1.91 -5.36
C LEU A 200 -12.21 -1.29 -4.45
N CYS A 201 -11.19 -2.10 -4.13
CA CYS A 201 -9.92 -1.66 -3.57
C CYS A 201 -8.86 -1.68 -4.66
N PHE A 202 -8.28 -0.53 -4.94
CA PHE A 202 -7.24 -0.38 -5.96
C PHE A 202 -5.99 0.24 -5.34
N THR A 203 -4.84 -0.37 -5.61
CA THR A 203 -3.53 0.21 -5.29
C THR A 203 -2.70 0.30 -6.56
N GLY A 204 -2.16 1.48 -6.87
CA GLY A 204 -1.39 1.69 -8.09
C GLY A 204 -1.11 3.15 -8.42
N SER A 205 -0.81 3.45 -9.68
CA SER A 205 -0.49 4.82 -10.09
C SER A 205 -1.70 5.76 -10.10
N VAL A 206 -1.45 7.05 -9.88
CA VAL A 206 -2.48 8.11 -9.95
C VAL A 206 -3.24 8.09 -11.28
N ALA A 207 -2.53 7.91 -12.40
CA ALA A 207 -3.16 7.90 -13.72
C ALA A 207 -4.15 6.74 -13.89
N THR A 208 -3.82 5.55 -13.39
CA THR A 208 -4.72 4.39 -13.41
C THR A 208 -5.84 4.56 -12.37
N GLY A 209 -5.52 5.05 -11.17
CA GLY A 209 -6.51 5.30 -10.11
C GLY A 209 -7.63 6.25 -10.55
N ARG A 210 -7.32 7.30 -11.33
CA ARG A 210 -8.34 8.18 -11.92
C ARG A 210 -9.33 7.41 -12.81
N ARG A 211 -8.82 6.59 -13.75
CA ARG A 211 -9.66 5.78 -14.65
C ARG A 211 -10.52 4.78 -13.88
N VAL A 212 -9.94 4.16 -12.86
CA VAL A 212 -10.65 3.22 -11.98
C VAL A 212 -11.73 3.93 -11.19
N GLY A 213 -11.44 5.09 -10.61
CA GLY A 213 -12.43 5.92 -9.89
C GLY A 213 -13.57 6.37 -10.78
N GLU A 214 -13.28 6.81 -12.00
CA GLU A 214 -14.29 7.17 -13.00
C GLU A 214 -15.20 5.97 -13.36
N LEU A 215 -14.62 4.78 -13.53
CA LEU A 215 -15.38 3.56 -13.81
C LEU A 215 -16.27 3.18 -12.63
N CYS A 216 -15.73 3.19 -11.41
CA CYS A 216 -16.52 2.92 -10.20
C CYS A 216 -17.68 3.91 -10.03
N ALA A 217 -17.46 5.20 -10.32
CA ALA A 217 -18.51 6.20 -10.29
C ALA A 217 -19.62 5.92 -11.33
N LYS A 218 -19.26 5.50 -12.55
CA LYS A 218 -20.23 5.08 -13.58
C LYS A 218 -21.03 3.85 -13.16
N LEU A 219 -20.42 2.91 -12.45
CA LEU A 219 -21.05 1.70 -11.92
C LEU A 219 -21.80 1.95 -10.61
N PHE A 220 -21.67 3.13 -10.02
CA PHE A 220 -22.24 3.51 -8.72
C PHE A 220 -21.79 2.61 -7.56
N ILE A 221 -20.52 2.21 -7.58
CA ILE A 221 -19.89 1.41 -6.52
C ILE A 221 -18.82 2.21 -5.79
N PRO A 222 -18.62 1.98 -4.46
CA PRO A 222 -17.52 2.58 -3.74
C PRO A 222 -16.15 2.17 -4.28
N ALA A 223 -15.20 3.11 -4.28
CA ALA A 223 -13.80 2.86 -4.60
C ALA A 223 -12.91 3.30 -3.44
N PHE A 224 -11.98 2.44 -3.06
CA PHE A 224 -10.88 2.77 -2.14
C PHE A 224 -9.59 2.76 -2.96
N LEU A 225 -9.01 3.94 -3.15
CA LEU A 225 -7.85 4.15 -4.00
C LEU A 225 -6.66 4.52 -3.13
N GLU A 226 -5.61 3.70 -3.17
CA GLU A 226 -4.31 3.96 -2.55
C GLU A 226 -3.29 4.14 -3.68
N LEU A 227 -2.78 5.36 -3.82
CA LEU A 227 -2.03 5.78 -4.99
C LEU A 227 -0.60 6.17 -4.62
N GLY A 228 0.09 6.86 -5.54
CA GLY A 228 1.46 7.29 -5.34
C GLY A 228 1.64 8.33 -4.24
N GLY A 229 2.89 8.57 -3.88
CA GLY A 229 3.33 9.55 -2.90
C GLY A 229 4.54 10.34 -3.38
N LYS A 230 4.93 11.34 -2.63
CA LYS A 230 6.20 12.08 -2.71
C LYS A 230 6.54 12.54 -1.30
N ASP A 231 6.73 11.54 -0.43
CA ASP A 231 6.76 11.77 1.01
C ASP A 231 7.96 12.62 1.44
N ALA A 232 7.71 13.51 2.40
CA ALA A 232 8.68 14.48 2.89
C ALA A 232 9.16 14.11 4.30
N ALA A 233 10.48 14.25 4.54
CA ALA A 233 11.06 14.23 5.88
C ALA A 233 11.57 15.63 6.25
N ILE A 234 11.25 16.10 7.46
CA ILE A 234 11.77 17.36 8.03
C ILE A 234 12.76 17.04 9.13
N VAL A 235 13.99 17.50 9.01
CA VAL A 235 15.08 17.32 9.99
C VAL A 235 15.36 18.66 10.67
N CYS A 236 14.94 18.79 11.93
CA CYS A 236 15.16 19.98 12.74
C CYS A 236 16.62 20.11 13.21
N ALA A 237 17.05 21.30 13.60
CA ALA A 237 18.41 21.55 14.07
C ALA A 237 18.82 20.77 15.33
N ASP A 238 17.84 20.38 16.16
CA ASP A 238 18.02 19.59 17.37
C ASP A 238 17.82 18.09 17.18
N ALA A 239 17.62 17.64 15.93
CA ALA A 239 17.46 16.22 15.65
C ALA A 239 18.73 15.42 15.97
N ASP A 240 18.58 14.16 16.36
CA ASP A 240 19.70 13.21 16.33
C ASP A 240 19.98 12.87 14.85
N LEU A 241 21.08 13.42 14.33
CA LEU A 241 21.40 13.34 12.91
C LEU A 241 21.79 11.91 12.47
N ASP A 242 22.32 11.10 13.37
CA ASP A 242 22.67 9.71 13.05
C ASP A 242 21.40 8.86 12.93
N ILE A 243 20.45 9.01 13.85
CA ILE A 243 19.13 8.37 13.78
C ILE A 243 18.38 8.87 12.54
N ALA A 244 18.30 10.19 12.33
CA ALA A 244 17.57 10.78 11.20
C ALA A 244 18.11 10.29 9.85
N SER A 245 19.45 10.32 9.66
CA SER A 245 20.08 9.87 8.42
C SER A 245 19.93 8.36 8.20
N SER A 246 19.92 7.54 9.27
CA SER A 246 19.69 6.09 9.17
C SER A 246 18.26 5.78 8.77
N ALA A 247 17.28 6.39 9.45
CA ALA A 247 15.87 6.18 9.18
C ALA A 247 15.48 6.68 7.77
N ILE A 248 15.97 7.85 7.34
CA ILE A 248 15.73 8.40 6.00
C ILE A 248 16.41 7.54 4.94
N CYS A 249 17.66 7.07 5.16
CA CYS A 249 18.32 6.16 4.24
C CYS A 249 17.48 4.89 4.04
N TRP A 250 17.02 4.27 5.12
CA TRP A 250 16.17 3.09 5.03
C TRP A 250 14.82 3.39 4.35
N GLY A 251 14.13 4.46 4.78
CA GLY A 251 12.82 4.86 4.26
C GLY A 251 12.82 5.24 2.78
N SER A 252 13.99 5.66 2.24
CA SER A 252 14.15 6.01 0.82
C SER A 252 14.64 4.86 -0.04
N MET A 253 15.43 3.92 0.53
CA MET A 253 16.20 2.95 -0.25
C MET A 253 15.64 1.53 -0.16
N VAL A 254 14.84 1.20 0.88
CA VAL A 254 14.19 -0.11 1.01
C VAL A 254 13.34 -0.41 -0.23
N ASN A 255 13.34 -1.66 -0.65
CA ASN A 255 12.69 -2.09 -1.90
C ASN A 255 13.21 -1.32 -3.15
N ALA A 256 14.47 -0.87 -3.13
CA ALA A 256 15.02 0.02 -4.15
C ALA A 256 14.15 1.29 -4.35
N GLY A 257 13.61 1.85 -3.27
CA GLY A 257 12.72 3.02 -3.29
C GLY A 257 11.38 2.81 -3.98
N GLN A 258 11.05 1.57 -4.36
CA GLN A 258 9.80 1.24 -5.06
C GLN A 258 8.65 1.05 -4.07
N SER A 259 8.38 2.09 -3.29
CA SER A 259 7.33 2.17 -2.29
C SER A 259 6.58 3.49 -2.40
N CYS A 260 5.25 3.45 -2.31
CA CYS A 260 4.42 4.67 -2.30
C CYS A 260 4.71 5.57 -1.08
N MET A 261 5.26 5.01 0.00
CA MET A 261 5.67 5.72 1.22
C MET A 261 7.19 5.95 1.27
N SER A 262 7.89 5.89 0.15
CA SER A 262 9.31 6.22 0.09
C SER A 262 9.54 7.69 0.42
N ILE A 263 10.51 7.98 1.31
CA ILE A 263 10.95 9.35 1.53
C ILE A 263 11.72 9.81 0.29
N GLU A 264 11.11 10.65 -0.51
CA GLU A 264 11.71 11.16 -1.73
C GLU A 264 12.16 12.62 -1.61
N ARG A 265 11.67 13.37 -0.59
CA ARG A 265 12.03 14.77 -0.31
C ARG A 265 12.49 14.91 1.13
N VAL A 266 13.63 15.54 1.33
CA VAL A 266 14.20 15.81 2.65
C VAL A 266 14.42 17.31 2.82
N TYR A 267 13.83 17.89 3.84
CA TYR A 267 14.03 19.26 4.24
C TYR A 267 14.85 19.27 5.52
N VAL A 268 16.02 19.94 5.51
CA VAL A 268 16.94 19.95 6.63
C VAL A 268 17.25 21.37 7.07
N ASP A 269 17.27 21.62 8.39
CA ASP A 269 17.64 22.91 8.93
C ASP A 269 19.07 23.30 8.51
N SER A 270 19.25 24.51 7.99
CA SER A 270 20.51 25.00 7.43
C SER A 270 21.70 24.95 8.41
N ARG A 271 21.41 25.02 9.72
CA ARG A 271 22.41 24.94 10.80
C ARG A 271 23.10 23.58 10.90
N VAL A 272 22.41 22.51 10.51
CA VAL A 272 22.87 21.13 10.57
C VAL A 272 22.99 20.45 9.20
N ALA A 273 22.62 21.15 8.13
CA ALA A 273 22.52 20.59 6.79
C ALA A 273 23.83 19.97 6.28
N LYS A 274 24.96 20.62 6.55
CA LYS A 274 26.28 20.10 6.11
C LYS A 274 26.58 18.73 6.72
N GLU A 275 26.41 18.60 8.04
CA GLU A 275 26.69 17.37 8.78
C GLU A 275 25.69 16.27 8.38
N PHE A 276 24.39 16.61 8.35
CA PHE A 276 23.35 15.67 7.93
C PHE A 276 23.59 15.11 6.52
N LYS A 277 23.89 15.98 5.54
CA LYS A 277 24.18 15.56 4.16
C LYS A 277 25.37 14.61 4.11
N GLN A 278 26.42 14.90 4.88
CA GLN A 278 27.60 14.04 4.95
C GLN A 278 27.27 12.64 5.49
N LEU A 279 26.54 12.58 6.61
CA LEU A 279 26.12 11.30 7.23
C LEU A 279 25.22 10.50 6.28
N LEU A 280 24.25 11.16 5.67
CA LEU A 280 23.31 10.49 4.76
C LEU A 280 24.02 9.95 3.51
N VAL A 281 24.85 10.78 2.85
CA VAL A 281 25.62 10.36 1.67
C VAL A 281 26.57 9.20 2.01
N GLU A 282 27.22 9.23 3.18
CA GLU A 282 28.07 8.11 3.63
C GLU A 282 27.27 6.80 3.76
N LYS A 283 26.07 6.85 4.34
CA LYS A 283 25.20 5.67 4.51
C LYS A 283 24.69 5.17 3.16
N VAL A 284 24.16 6.05 2.32
CA VAL A 284 23.64 5.71 0.99
C VAL A 284 24.71 5.14 0.07
N SER A 285 25.93 5.69 0.10
CA SER A 285 27.06 5.23 -0.73
C SER A 285 27.60 3.84 -0.33
N LYS A 286 27.27 3.35 0.86
CA LYS A 286 27.63 1.98 1.31
C LYS A 286 26.68 0.91 0.80
N LEU A 287 25.50 1.30 0.32
CA LEU A 287 24.50 0.37 -0.21
C LEU A 287 24.98 -0.22 -1.54
N ARG A 288 24.77 -1.52 -1.70
CA ARG A 288 25.22 -2.28 -2.87
C ARG A 288 24.03 -2.90 -3.59
N HIS A 289 24.15 -3.01 -4.89
CA HIS A 289 23.21 -3.81 -5.66
C HIS A 289 23.30 -5.29 -5.27
N ASN A 290 22.17 -5.97 -5.25
CA ASN A 290 22.09 -7.41 -4.95
C ASN A 290 22.49 -8.27 -6.16
N TYR A 291 23.65 -7.97 -6.71
CA TYR A 291 24.24 -8.67 -7.85
C TYR A 291 25.69 -9.08 -7.54
N PRO A 292 26.14 -10.29 -7.96
CA PRO A 292 25.42 -11.30 -8.76
C PRO A 292 24.40 -12.14 -7.99
N THR A 293 24.46 -12.15 -6.66
CA THR A 293 23.65 -13.01 -5.78
C THR A 293 22.51 -12.21 -5.15
N ILE A 294 21.26 -12.69 -5.27
CA ILE A 294 20.05 -12.01 -4.79
C ILE A 294 20.05 -11.74 -3.27
N THR A 295 20.79 -12.53 -2.50
CA THR A 295 20.88 -12.42 -1.04
C THR A 295 22.04 -11.56 -0.57
N THR A 296 22.81 -10.94 -1.47
CA THR A 296 23.95 -10.08 -1.14
C THR A 296 23.68 -8.67 -1.66
N GLY A 297 23.84 -7.67 -0.81
CA GLY A 297 23.50 -6.27 -1.14
C GLY A 297 22.05 -5.94 -0.83
N GLU A 298 21.79 -4.66 -0.72
CA GLU A 298 20.57 -4.09 -0.14
C GLU A 298 19.58 -3.63 -1.23
N VAL A 299 20.07 -3.32 -2.44
CA VAL A 299 19.27 -2.66 -3.49
C VAL A 299 19.04 -3.60 -4.67
N GLY A 300 17.78 -3.96 -4.88
CA GLY A 300 17.32 -4.80 -5.99
C GLY A 300 17.20 -4.04 -7.32
N PRO A 301 16.82 -4.73 -8.39
CA PRO A 301 16.59 -4.13 -9.70
C PRO A 301 15.32 -3.29 -9.75
N VAL A 302 15.19 -2.47 -10.77
CA VAL A 302 13.93 -1.82 -11.14
C VAL A 302 12.99 -2.91 -11.70
N ILE A 303 11.85 -3.09 -11.02
CA ILE A 303 10.91 -4.19 -11.32
C ILE A 303 10.18 -3.95 -12.65
N SER A 304 9.68 -2.73 -12.87
CA SER A 304 8.90 -2.38 -14.04
C SER A 304 9.74 -1.62 -15.08
N ASP A 305 9.76 -2.09 -16.34
CA ASP A 305 10.46 -1.39 -17.42
C ASP A 305 9.93 0.04 -17.65
N LYS A 306 8.64 0.27 -17.42
CA LYS A 306 8.06 1.61 -17.54
C LYS A 306 8.66 2.59 -16.53
N GLN A 307 9.07 2.10 -15.36
CA GLN A 307 9.68 2.94 -14.33
C GLN A 307 11.11 3.35 -14.71
N ILE A 308 11.83 2.55 -15.47
CA ILE A 308 13.18 2.89 -15.95
C ILE A 308 13.15 4.20 -16.73
N ALA A 309 12.23 4.34 -17.68
CA ALA A 309 12.09 5.57 -18.46
C ALA A 309 11.77 6.80 -17.63
N VAL A 310 10.97 6.66 -16.56
CA VAL A 310 10.66 7.75 -15.62
C VAL A 310 11.92 8.20 -14.88
N ILE A 311 12.71 7.25 -14.36
CA ILE A 311 13.96 7.54 -13.64
C ILE A 311 14.94 8.26 -14.55
N GLU A 312 15.17 7.73 -15.75
CA GLU A 312 16.09 8.33 -16.73
C GLU A 312 15.67 9.73 -17.15
N GLN A 313 14.37 9.95 -17.39
CA GLN A 313 13.83 11.27 -17.70
C GLN A 313 14.05 12.28 -16.56
N GLN A 314 13.78 11.86 -15.32
CA GLN A 314 13.96 12.75 -14.15
C GLN A 314 15.43 13.05 -13.92
N PHE A 315 16.34 12.09 -14.09
CA PHE A 315 17.77 12.35 -13.98
C PHE A 315 18.28 13.29 -15.08
N ALA A 316 17.82 13.12 -16.32
CA ALA A 316 18.16 14.00 -17.42
C ALA A 316 17.68 15.44 -17.18
N ASP A 317 16.43 15.63 -16.73
CA ASP A 317 15.85 16.92 -16.39
C ASP A 317 16.63 17.60 -15.25
N ALA A 318 16.94 16.86 -14.18
CA ALA A 318 17.70 17.36 -13.04
C ALA A 318 19.12 17.80 -13.45
N LYS A 319 19.83 16.99 -14.25
CA LYS A 319 21.17 17.31 -14.78
C LYS A 319 21.13 18.54 -15.68
N GLN A 320 20.15 18.64 -16.58
CA GLN A 320 19.98 19.79 -17.47
C GLN A 320 19.73 21.09 -16.70
N LYS A 321 19.06 21.01 -15.54
CA LYS A 321 18.75 22.15 -14.67
C LYS A 321 19.79 22.39 -13.57
N ASN A 322 20.98 21.79 -13.69
CA ASN A 322 22.12 21.95 -12.79
C ASN A 322 21.90 21.46 -11.35
N ALA A 323 21.06 20.45 -11.12
CA ALA A 323 21.00 19.76 -9.84
C ALA A 323 22.37 19.12 -9.53
N ARG A 324 22.73 19.05 -8.26
CA ARG A 324 24.00 18.45 -7.83
C ARG A 324 23.75 17.06 -7.26
N PHE A 325 24.31 16.04 -7.94
CA PHE A 325 24.30 14.67 -7.47
C PHE A 325 25.43 14.48 -6.46
N LEU A 326 25.06 14.25 -5.20
CA LEU A 326 26.01 14.02 -4.11
C LEU A 326 26.54 12.59 -4.12
N CYS A 327 25.73 11.63 -4.58
CA CYS A 327 26.11 10.26 -4.93
C CYS A 327 25.12 9.65 -5.92
N GLY A 328 25.48 8.55 -6.58
CA GLY A 328 24.64 7.84 -7.53
C GLY A 328 24.38 8.62 -8.83
N GLY A 329 23.14 8.64 -9.31
CA GLY A 329 22.71 9.40 -10.48
C GLY A 329 22.85 8.64 -11.81
N GLU A 330 22.93 7.31 -11.76
CA GLU A 330 23.03 6.45 -12.93
C GLU A 330 22.08 5.24 -12.84
N VAL A 331 21.65 4.80 -14.01
CA VAL A 331 20.95 3.53 -14.23
C VAL A 331 21.94 2.59 -14.90
N VAL A 332 22.12 1.40 -14.32
CA VAL A 332 23.13 0.44 -14.78
C VAL A 332 22.49 -0.90 -15.12
N ASN A 333 23.06 -1.63 -16.07
CA ASN A 333 22.65 -3.01 -16.37
C ASN A 333 23.62 -4.01 -15.74
N LEU A 334 23.09 -4.91 -14.92
CA LEU A 334 23.84 -5.97 -14.26
C LEU A 334 23.16 -7.32 -14.56
N GLY A 335 23.83 -8.18 -15.33
CA GLY A 335 23.33 -9.53 -15.64
C GLY A 335 22.03 -9.57 -16.46
N GLY A 336 21.70 -8.49 -17.16
CA GLY A 336 20.45 -8.31 -17.92
C GLY A 336 19.35 -7.60 -17.14
N GLY A 337 19.51 -7.40 -15.81
CA GLY A 337 18.62 -6.58 -15.01
C GLY A 337 19.06 -5.10 -14.99
N THR A 338 18.09 -4.22 -14.88
CA THR A 338 18.32 -2.77 -14.78
C THR A 338 18.23 -2.32 -13.33
N TYR A 339 19.26 -1.63 -12.86
CA TYR A 339 19.39 -1.16 -11.47
C TYR A 339 19.57 0.36 -11.47
N CYS A 340 18.89 1.03 -10.53
CA CYS A 340 19.15 2.43 -10.23
C CYS A 340 20.14 2.51 -9.08
N GLN A 341 21.21 3.31 -9.23
CA GLN A 341 22.13 3.55 -8.12
C GLN A 341 21.42 4.32 -7.00
N PRO A 342 21.66 3.97 -5.71
CA PRO A 342 21.24 4.79 -4.59
C PRO A 342 21.72 6.22 -4.75
N THR A 343 20.79 7.18 -4.78
CA THR A 343 21.04 8.53 -5.27
C THR A 343 20.58 9.57 -4.27
N VAL A 344 21.46 10.53 -3.98
CA VAL A 344 21.15 11.75 -3.20
C VAL A 344 21.44 12.97 -4.06
N ILE A 345 20.47 13.89 -4.15
CA ILE A 345 20.56 15.08 -5.00
C ILE A 345 20.26 16.32 -4.15
N ASP A 346 21.00 17.39 -4.33
CA ASP A 346 20.67 18.71 -3.80
C ASP A 346 20.77 19.79 -4.88
N ASN A 347 20.67 21.06 -4.49
CA ASN A 347 20.59 22.18 -5.42
C ASN A 347 19.44 22.01 -6.43
N ILE A 348 18.28 21.58 -5.95
CA ILE A 348 17.08 21.38 -6.76
C ILE A 348 16.23 22.66 -6.79
N THR A 349 15.38 22.76 -7.81
CA THR A 349 14.37 23.82 -7.94
C THR A 349 12.99 23.22 -8.18
N ALA A 350 11.94 23.97 -7.88
CA ALA A 350 10.56 23.51 -8.02
C ALA A 350 10.14 23.15 -9.45
N GLU A 351 10.89 23.64 -10.47
CA GLU A 351 10.67 23.32 -11.88
C GLU A 351 11.26 21.95 -12.30
N MET A 352 12.07 21.33 -11.46
CA MET A 352 12.65 20.02 -11.74
C MET A 352 11.58 18.92 -11.53
N LEU A 353 11.51 17.98 -12.46
CA LEU A 353 10.57 16.85 -12.35
C LEU A 353 10.81 16.04 -11.06
N ILE A 354 12.07 15.86 -10.70
CA ILE A 354 12.46 15.10 -9.50
C ILE A 354 12.02 15.75 -8.18
N ALA A 355 11.70 17.05 -8.18
CA ALA A 355 11.18 17.76 -7.01
C ALA A 355 9.67 17.51 -6.81
N THR A 356 8.92 17.31 -7.89
CA THR A 356 7.44 17.35 -7.88
C THR A 356 6.76 16.05 -8.26
N GLU A 357 7.41 15.21 -9.09
CA GLU A 357 6.86 13.94 -9.55
C GLU A 357 7.43 12.77 -8.75
N GLU A 358 6.60 11.77 -8.47
CA GLU A 358 7.03 10.51 -7.84
C GLU A 358 8.13 9.85 -8.68
N THR A 359 9.24 9.48 -8.04
CA THR A 359 10.38 8.83 -8.72
C THR A 359 10.27 7.31 -8.66
N PHE A 360 9.78 6.78 -7.53
CA PHE A 360 9.60 5.33 -7.29
C PHE A 360 10.89 4.53 -7.54
N ALA A 361 12.00 5.06 -7.03
CA ALA A 361 13.36 4.55 -7.17
C ALA A 361 14.19 4.91 -5.92
N PRO A 362 15.39 4.33 -5.71
CA PRO A 362 16.23 4.66 -4.56
C PRO A 362 16.88 6.04 -4.73
N VAL A 363 16.05 7.08 -4.73
CA VAL A 363 16.43 8.46 -5.04
C VAL A 363 15.73 9.41 -4.08
N LEU A 364 16.47 10.30 -3.46
CA LEU A 364 15.93 11.39 -2.66
C LEU A 364 16.58 12.71 -2.99
N VAL A 365 15.83 13.79 -2.78
CA VAL A 365 16.33 15.15 -2.91
C VAL A 365 16.39 15.83 -1.56
N ILE A 366 17.36 16.75 -1.38
CA ILE A 366 17.57 17.49 -0.15
C ILE A 366 17.51 19.00 -0.43
N GLU A 367 16.69 19.71 0.34
CA GLU A 367 16.63 21.17 0.41
C GLU A 367 16.89 21.65 1.84
N GLU A 368 17.47 22.85 1.96
CA GLU A 368 17.72 23.48 3.26
C GLU A 368 16.60 24.47 3.57
N PHE A 369 16.25 24.58 4.84
CA PHE A 369 15.33 25.59 5.32
C PHE A 369 15.95 26.40 6.47
N THR A 370 15.41 27.58 6.72
CA THR A 370 15.88 28.52 7.75
C THR A 370 14.89 28.69 8.90
N SER A 371 13.64 28.27 8.70
CA SER A 371 12.59 28.29 9.72
C SER A 371 11.65 27.08 9.61
N GLU A 372 11.09 26.64 10.72
CA GLU A 372 10.14 25.51 10.76
C GLU A 372 8.91 25.77 9.87
N GLN A 373 8.45 27.03 9.81
CA GLN A 373 7.33 27.41 8.94
C GLN A 373 7.67 27.28 7.46
N GLU A 374 8.90 27.58 7.07
CA GLU A 374 9.39 27.35 5.71
C GLU A 374 9.41 25.84 5.38
N ALA A 375 9.93 25.01 6.31
CA ALA A 375 9.94 23.55 6.14
C ALA A 375 8.54 22.99 5.93
N VAL A 376 7.57 23.42 6.74
CA VAL A 376 6.15 23.02 6.58
C VAL A 376 5.60 23.45 5.23
N THR A 377 5.90 24.68 4.81
CA THR A 377 5.45 25.21 3.51
C THR A 377 6.00 24.38 2.35
N LEU A 378 7.31 24.08 2.38
CA LEU A 378 7.97 23.27 1.37
C LEU A 378 7.43 21.83 1.36
N ALA A 379 7.26 21.22 2.52
CA ALA A 379 6.72 19.86 2.63
C ALA A 379 5.30 19.76 2.08
N ASN A 380 4.45 20.74 2.37
CA ASN A 380 3.06 20.82 1.89
C ASN A 380 2.93 21.23 0.42
N ASN A 381 4.00 21.77 -0.20
CA ASN A 381 3.99 22.11 -1.62
C ASN A 381 4.08 20.84 -2.49
N SER A 382 3.03 20.05 -2.45
CA SER A 382 2.92 18.78 -3.18
C SER A 382 1.46 18.51 -3.56
N LYS A 383 1.28 17.87 -4.71
CA LYS A 383 -0.03 17.33 -5.12
C LYS A 383 -0.38 16.03 -4.41
N TYR A 384 0.60 15.41 -3.74
CA TYR A 384 0.47 14.18 -2.96
C TYR A 384 0.28 14.47 -1.47
N GLY A 385 -0.10 13.46 -0.71
CA GLY A 385 -0.23 13.56 0.74
C GLY A 385 -0.45 12.18 1.37
N LEU A 386 0.51 11.25 1.16
CA LEU A 386 0.40 9.89 1.70
C LEU A 386 0.94 9.82 3.12
N SER A 387 2.23 10.06 3.31
CA SER A 387 2.83 10.13 4.63
C SER A 387 4.00 11.13 4.67
N GLY A 388 4.59 11.30 5.87
CA GLY A 388 5.74 12.16 6.09
C GLY A 388 6.48 11.78 7.36
N ALA A 389 7.59 12.47 7.63
CA ALA A 389 8.41 12.24 8.81
C ALA A 389 8.91 13.56 9.40
N VAL A 390 9.09 13.62 10.72
CA VAL A 390 9.67 14.77 11.43
C VAL A 390 10.68 14.27 12.45
N PHE A 391 11.88 14.83 12.42
CA PHE A 391 12.97 14.50 13.34
C PHE A 391 13.31 15.70 14.23
N SER A 392 13.17 15.54 15.53
CA SER A 392 13.51 16.53 16.57
C SER A 392 13.62 15.83 17.93
N GLN A 393 14.58 16.22 18.76
CA GLN A 393 14.67 15.77 20.15
C GLN A 393 13.55 16.38 21.02
N ASP A 394 13.06 17.56 20.65
CA ASP A 394 11.87 18.15 21.25
C ASP A 394 10.61 17.56 20.63
N ILE A 395 10.02 16.60 21.35
CA ILE A 395 8.80 15.89 20.91
C ILE A 395 7.60 16.83 20.73
N ALA A 396 7.47 17.85 21.57
CA ALA A 396 6.37 18.82 21.47
C ALA A 396 6.50 19.63 20.17
N LYS A 397 7.70 20.05 19.83
CA LYS A 397 8.02 20.71 18.54
C LYS A 397 7.76 19.77 17.36
N ALA A 398 8.22 18.52 17.43
CA ALA A 398 7.96 17.53 16.37
C ALA A 398 6.45 17.37 16.12
N HIS A 399 5.64 17.26 17.17
CA HIS A 399 4.18 17.20 17.06
C HIS A 399 3.59 18.49 16.47
N ALA A 400 4.08 19.66 16.89
CA ALA A 400 3.60 20.95 16.37
C ALA A 400 3.85 21.11 14.86
N ILE A 401 5.00 20.62 14.36
CA ILE A 401 5.32 20.57 12.92
C ILE A 401 4.43 19.50 12.23
N ALA A 402 4.37 18.28 12.76
CA ALA A 402 3.63 17.18 12.19
C ALA A 402 2.14 17.50 11.99
N ASN A 403 1.52 18.20 12.95
CA ASN A 403 0.12 18.63 12.88
C ASN A 403 -0.18 19.63 11.74
N GLN A 404 0.83 20.25 11.17
CA GLN A 404 0.69 21.19 10.05
C GLN A 404 0.92 20.53 8.69
N LEU A 405 1.39 19.27 8.66
CA LEU A 405 1.61 18.54 7.41
C LEU A 405 0.29 18.02 6.84
N ILE A 406 0.05 18.26 5.56
CA ILE A 406 -1.17 17.83 4.84
C ILE A 406 -0.92 16.43 4.26
N VAL A 407 -0.83 15.44 5.14
CA VAL A 407 -0.58 14.03 4.80
C VAL A 407 -1.41 13.11 5.70
N GLY A 408 -1.60 11.88 5.27
CA GLY A 408 -2.39 10.88 5.98
C GLY A 408 -1.79 10.39 7.29
N GLY A 409 -0.47 10.38 7.39
CA GLY A 409 0.23 9.95 8.61
C GLY A 409 1.64 10.52 8.69
N VAL A 410 2.12 10.75 9.91
CA VAL A 410 3.47 11.29 10.15
C VAL A 410 4.21 10.41 11.15
N SER A 411 5.42 9.99 10.78
CA SER A 411 6.37 9.34 11.69
C SER A 411 7.17 10.40 12.45
N ILE A 412 7.36 10.23 13.74
CA ILE A 412 8.21 11.12 14.55
C ILE A 412 9.46 10.34 14.95
N ASN A 413 10.62 10.89 14.65
CA ASN A 413 11.95 10.29 14.84
C ASN A 413 12.11 8.91 14.17
N ASP A 414 11.36 8.70 13.10
CA ASP A 414 11.39 7.53 12.21
C ASP A 414 10.89 7.95 10.84
N ALA A 415 11.09 7.14 9.80
CA ALA A 415 10.65 7.44 8.43
C ALA A 415 9.58 6.49 7.89
N ALA A 416 9.14 5.49 8.65
CA ALA A 416 8.31 4.41 8.10
C ALA A 416 7.23 3.84 9.05
N LEU A 417 7.06 4.39 10.25
CA LEU A 417 6.08 3.90 11.23
C LEU A 417 4.67 3.79 10.65
N THR A 418 4.30 4.69 9.76
CA THR A 418 2.99 4.71 9.09
C THR A 418 2.73 3.47 8.23
N GLY A 419 3.75 2.68 7.90
CA GLY A 419 3.64 1.41 7.19
C GLY A 419 3.54 0.19 8.09
N PHE A 420 3.97 0.31 9.34
CA PHE A 420 4.07 -0.81 10.29
C PHE A 420 3.04 -0.74 11.44
N VAL A 421 2.64 0.45 11.85
CA VAL A 421 1.64 0.64 12.92
C VAL A 421 0.25 0.58 12.32
N HIS A 422 -0.41 -0.57 12.49
CA HIS A 422 -1.70 -0.85 11.85
C HIS A 422 -2.92 -0.37 12.64
N GLU A 423 -2.75 0.01 13.90
CA GLU A 423 -3.81 0.44 14.80
C GLU A 423 -4.27 1.88 14.53
N ALA A 424 -3.38 2.70 13.99
CA ALA A 424 -3.67 4.11 13.70
C ALA A 424 -4.41 4.25 12.36
N GLU A 425 -5.60 4.83 12.42
CA GLU A 425 -6.34 5.19 11.21
C GLU A 425 -5.66 6.35 10.49
N LYS A 426 -5.53 6.23 9.18
CA LYS A 426 -5.03 7.29 8.32
C LYS A 426 -5.74 7.28 6.97
N GLN A 427 -5.93 8.44 6.38
CA GLN A 427 -6.47 8.59 5.02
C GLN A 427 -5.47 9.36 4.17
N SER A 428 -5.34 8.97 2.92
CA SER A 428 -4.48 9.68 1.97
C SER A 428 -5.09 11.03 1.59
N PHE A 429 -4.23 12.04 1.41
CA PHE A 429 -4.62 13.38 0.97
C PHE A 429 -4.25 13.61 -0.49
N GLY A 430 -4.86 14.59 -1.11
CA GLY A 430 -4.54 14.99 -2.49
C GLY A 430 -4.65 13.85 -3.49
N LEU A 431 -3.63 13.69 -4.33
CA LEU A 431 -3.58 12.63 -5.34
C LEU A 431 -3.11 11.27 -4.80
N SER A 432 -2.79 11.17 -3.51
CA SER A 432 -2.33 9.91 -2.93
C SER A 432 -3.44 8.91 -2.63
N GLY A 433 -4.70 9.31 -2.70
CA GLY A 433 -5.80 8.35 -2.56
C GLY A 433 -7.18 8.94 -2.41
N LEU A 434 -8.15 8.05 -2.31
CA LEU A 434 -9.56 8.35 -2.12
C LEU A 434 -10.21 7.24 -1.30
N GLY A 435 -11.06 7.60 -0.34
CA GLY A 435 -11.85 6.66 0.45
C GLY A 435 -11.41 6.54 1.90
N GLY A 436 -11.90 5.51 2.59
CA GLY A 436 -11.65 5.30 4.01
C GLY A 436 -10.28 4.70 4.31
N SER A 437 -9.90 4.73 5.60
CA SER A 437 -8.62 4.18 6.05
C SER A 437 -8.45 2.69 5.74
N ARG A 438 -7.25 2.32 5.31
CA ARG A 438 -6.83 0.91 5.20
C ARG A 438 -6.37 0.35 6.54
N MET A 439 -6.18 1.19 7.55
CA MET A 439 -5.67 0.85 8.87
C MET A 439 -6.69 1.14 9.97
N GLY A 440 -6.45 0.61 11.16
CA GLY A 440 -7.35 0.75 12.29
C GLY A 440 -8.71 0.06 12.10
N ALA A 441 -9.68 0.43 12.93
CA ALA A 441 -11.02 -0.16 12.94
C ALA A 441 -11.80 0.09 11.64
N GLU A 442 -11.57 1.24 10.99
CA GLU A 442 -12.25 1.59 9.74
C GLU A 442 -11.89 0.63 8.60
N SER A 443 -10.71 0.04 8.61
CA SER A 443 -10.28 -0.90 7.56
C SER A 443 -11.28 -2.05 7.37
N ILE A 444 -11.76 -2.68 8.43
CA ILE A 444 -12.74 -3.77 8.31
C ILE A 444 -14.17 -3.23 8.12
N ARG A 445 -14.48 -2.09 8.75
CA ARG A 445 -15.83 -1.50 8.71
C ARG A 445 -16.23 -0.95 7.35
N ARG A 446 -15.30 -0.59 6.49
CA ARG A 446 -15.59 -0.14 5.11
C ARG A 446 -16.18 -1.24 4.22
N PHE A 447 -16.08 -2.52 4.62
CA PHE A 447 -16.65 -3.65 3.90
C PHE A 447 -18.05 -4.04 4.34
N ILE A 448 -18.64 -3.30 5.28
CA ILE A 448 -19.99 -3.51 5.77
C ILE A 448 -20.87 -2.29 5.56
N ARG A 449 -22.15 -2.54 5.24
CA ARG A 449 -23.21 -1.54 5.21
C ARG A 449 -24.01 -1.60 6.51
N LYS A 450 -24.32 -0.42 7.04
CA LYS A 450 -25.09 -0.30 8.28
C LYS A 450 -26.56 -0.16 7.95
N LYS A 451 -27.43 -1.01 8.55
CA LYS A 451 -28.87 -0.93 8.47
C LYS A 451 -29.42 -0.54 9.82
N ALA A 452 -30.21 0.53 9.88
CA ALA A 452 -30.91 0.92 11.10
C ALA A 452 -32.28 0.23 11.14
N LEU A 453 -32.58 -0.43 12.26
CA LEU A 453 -33.91 -0.88 12.61
C LEU A 453 -34.46 0.10 13.65
N LEU A 454 -35.62 0.68 13.36
CA LEU A 454 -36.31 1.62 14.23
C LEU A 454 -37.62 0.96 14.66
N THR A 455 -37.75 0.65 15.96
CA THR A 455 -38.91 -0.03 16.52
C THR A 455 -39.73 0.95 17.34
N ASN A 456 -41.02 1.09 17.01
CA ASN A 456 -41.96 1.80 17.85
C ASN A 456 -42.48 0.81 18.95
N THR A 457 -42.05 1.02 20.17
CA THR A 457 -42.48 0.23 21.36
C THR A 457 -43.67 0.86 22.11
N GLY A 458 -44.13 2.00 21.65
CA GLY A 458 -45.27 2.73 22.25
C GLY A 458 -46.59 2.45 21.54
N VAL A 459 -47.66 2.93 22.16
CA VAL A 459 -49.06 2.75 21.68
C VAL A 459 -49.55 3.97 20.89
N ARG A 460 -48.69 4.95 20.60
CA ARG A 460 -49.13 6.20 19.94
C ARG A 460 -49.17 6.01 18.41
N SER A 461 -50.28 6.40 17.87
CA SER A 461 -50.44 6.58 16.43
C SER A 461 -49.49 7.64 15.88
N PRO A 462 -49.13 7.59 14.59
CA PRO A 462 -48.41 8.70 13.95
C PRO A 462 -49.07 10.04 14.22
N TRP A 463 -48.28 11.09 14.31
CA TRP A 463 -48.71 12.42 14.71
C TRP A 463 -49.80 13.07 13.80
N TRP A 464 -50.00 12.55 12.61
CA TRP A 464 -51.05 13.00 11.67
C TRP A 464 -52.39 12.27 11.85
N PHE A 465 -52.53 11.41 12.85
CA PHE A 465 -53.80 10.80 13.25
C PHE A 465 -54.36 11.43 14.53
#